data_1271d2160c165fe2a95db980d1c22157
#
_entry.id   1271d2160c165fe2a95db980d1c22157
#
_cell.length_a   1.000
_cell.length_b   1.000
_cell.length_c   1.000
_cell.angle_alpha   90.00
_cell.angle_beta   90.00
_cell.angle_gamma   90.00
#
_symmetry.space_group_name_H-M   'P 1'
#
loop_
_entity.id
_entity.type
_entity.pdbx_description
1 polymer ?
#
loop_
_entity_poly.entity_id
_entity_poly.type
_entity_poly.pdbx_seq_one_letter_code
_entity_poly.pdbx_strand_id
1 'polypeptide(L)'
;VITNPTHYAVALKYDRDVMAAPVVVAKGTDAVALRIRQLAKDSGVPIVENPPLARALHATVELDSAIEPEHYKAVAEIISYVWKLRPSRHGSARPS
;
A
#
# COMPACT_ATOMS: atom_id res chain seq x y z
N VAL A 1 1.53 2.31 -1.07
CA VAL A 1 2.31 1.51 -2.03
C VAL A 1 3.44 0.83 -1.30
N ILE A 2 3.57 -0.47 -1.49
CA ILE A 2 4.64 -1.28 -0.90
C ILE A 2 5.64 -1.61 -2.00
N THR A 3 6.92 -1.39 -1.74
CA THR A 3 7.93 -1.51 -2.78
C THR A 3 9.10 -2.41 -2.39
N ASN A 4 9.67 -3.00 -3.41
CA ASN A 4 11.03 -3.53 -3.41
C ASN A 4 11.79 -2.59 -4.35
N PRO A 5 12.48 -1.62 -3.82
CA PRO A 5 12.69 -0.25 -4.34
C PRO A 5 12.51 0.00 -5.82
N THR A 6 13.21 -0.73 -6.67
CA THR A 6 13.12 -0.47 -8.11
C THR A 6 12.58 -1.64 -8.89
N HIS A 7 12.32 -2.77 -8.21
CA HIS A 7 11.93 -4.00 -8.91
C HIS A 7 10.46 -4.31 -8.83
N TYR A 8 9.82 -4.03 -7.70
CA TYR A 8 8.41 -4.34 -7.50
C TYR A 8 7.70 -3.18 -6.82
N ALA A 9 6.48 -2.92 -7.24
CA ALA A 9 5.60 -2.00 -6.54
C ALA A 9 4.19 -2.60 -6.54
N VAL A 10 3.52 -2.51 -5.40
CA VAL A 10 2.16 -2.99 -5.23
C VAL A 10 1.37 -1.89 -4.54
N ALA A 11 0.33 -1.42 -5.21
CA ALA A 11 -0.55 -0.40 -4.66
C ALA A 11 -1.77 -1.06 -4.04
N LEU A 12 -2.05 -0.72 -2.80
CA LEU A 12 -3.17 -1.26 -2.04
C LEU A 12 -4.19 -0.18 -1.78
N LYS A 13 -5.45 -0.57 -1.82
CA LYS A 13 -6.56 0.27 -1.40
C LYS A 13 -7.23 -0.39 -0.21
N TYR A 14 -7.48 0.38 0.83
CA TYR A 14 -8.19 -0.14 1.99
C TYR A 14 -9.06 0.94 2.61
N ASP A 15 -10.33 0.62 2.76
CA ASP A 15 -11.28 1.46 3.48
C ASP A 15 -11.93 0.55 4.52
N ARG A 16 -11.55 0.73 5.78
CA ARG A 16 -11.98 -0.16 6.86
C ARG A 16 -13.50 -0.15 7.07
N ASP A 17 -14.17 0.90 6.63
CA ASP A 17 -15.61 1.01 6.84
C ASP A 17 -16.41 0.15 5.87
N VAL A 18 -15.85 -0.14 4.70
CA VAL A 18 -16.58 -0.87 3.66
C VAL A 18 -15.85 -2.09 3.12
N MET A 19 -14.59 -2.28 3.50
CA MET A 19 -13.79 -3.37 2.95
C MET A 19 -13.30 -4.28 4.07
N ALA A 20 -13.43 -5.60 3.86
CA ALA A 20 -12.97 -6.59 4.84
C ALA A 20 -11.44 -6.69 4.84
N ALA A 21 -10.81 -6.44 3.72
CA ALA A 21 -9.35 -6.56 3.60
C ALA A 21 -8.85 -5.63 2.49
N PRO A 22 -7.58 -5.24 2.54
CA PRO A 22 -6.99 -4.45 1.46
C PRO A 22 -7.02 -5.18 0.13
N VAL A 23 -7.15 -4.41 -0.94
CA VAL A 23 -7.24 -4.91 -2.30
C VAL A 23 -6.08 -4.36 -3.11
N VAL A 24 -5.45 -5.21 -3.94
CA VAL A 24 -4.39 -4.79 -4.84
C VAL A 24 -5.02 -4.10 -6.05
N VAL A 25 -4.77 -2.82 -6.20
CA VAL A 25 -5.35 -2.05 -7.31
C VAL A 25 -4.34 -1.78 -8.43
N ALA A 26 -3.06 -1.96 -8.17
CA ALA A 26 -2.01 -1.87 -9.18
C ALA A 26 -0.81 -2.66 -8.71
N LYS A 27 -0.09 -3.27 -9.63
CA LYS A 27 1.17 -3.93 -9.32
C LYS A 27 2.03 -3.98 -10.57
N GLY A 28 3.33 -4.03 -10.39
CA GLY A 28 4.22 -4.11 -11.53
C GLY A 28 5.66 -4.29 -11.13
N THR A 29 6.47 -4.53 -12.14
CA THR A 29 7.92 -4.70 -11.98
C THR A 29 8.64 -3.62 -12.80
N ASP A 30 9.89 -3.36 -12.46
CA ASP A 30 10.80 -2.50 -13.21
C ASP A 30 10.15 -1.18 -13.65
N ALA A 31 9.96 -0.96 -14.94
CA ALA A 31 9.41 0.31 -15.44
C ALA A 31 8.03 0.60 -14.90
N VAL A 32 7.18 -0.42 -14.78
CA VAL A 32 5.85 -0.27 -14.21
C VAL A 32 5.93 0.07 -12.73
N ALA A 33 6.86 -0.57 -12.02
CA ALA A 33 7.07 -0.27 -10.61
C ALA A 33 7.47 1.19 -10.42
N LEU A 34 8.37 1.70 -11.26
CA LEU A 34 8.77 3.09 -11.19
C LEU A 34 7.60 4.03 -11.47
N ARG A 35 6.75 3.67 -12.42
CA ARG A 35 5.57 4.46 -12.73
C ARG A 35 4.60 4.53 -11.56
N ILE A 36 4.37 3.37 -10.92
CA ILE A 36 3.50 3.32 -9.75
C ILE A 36 4.04 4.21 -8.64
N ARG A 37 5.35 4.14 -8.40
CA ARG A 37 5.98 4.98 -7.38
C ARG A 37 5.84 6.46 -7.71
N GLN A 38 6.04 6.83 -8.97
CA GLN A 38 5.92 8.23 -9.37
C GLN A 38 4.50 8.75 -9.19
N LEU A 39 3.50 7.96 -9.59
CA LEU A 39 2.11 8.34 -9.42
C LEU A 39 1.74 8.46 -7.95
N ALA A 40 2.24 7.55 -7.12
CA ALA A 40 2.00 7.61 -5.68
C ALA A 40 2.59 8.89 -5.09
N LYS A 41 3.81 9.22 -5.49
CA LYS A 41 4.49 10.41 -5.02
C LYS A 41 3.73 11.67 -5.42
N ASP A 42 3.32 11.74 -6.68
CA ASP A 42 2.59 12.90 -7.19
C ASP A 42 1.23 13.07 -6.53
N SER A 43 0.63 11.97 -6.09
CA SER A 43 -0.69 11.98 -5.46
C SER A 43 -0.65 12.03 -3.95
N GLY A 44 0.53 12.10 -3.36
CA GLY A 44 0.67 12.14 -1.91
C GLY A 44 0.35 10.81 -1.24
N VAL A 45 0.47 9.70 -1.95
CA VAL A 45 0.24 8.38 -1.39
C VAL A 45 1.54 7.88 -0.77
N PRO A 46 1.51 7.43 0.49
CA PRO A 46 2.71 6.93 1.14
C PRO A 46 3.32 5.71 0.44
N ILE A 47 4.64 5.68 0.42
CA ILE A 47 5.40 4.56 -0.15
C ILE A 47 6.21 3.95 0.96
N VAL A 48 6.07 2.63 1.16
CA VAL A 48 6.78 1.91 2.20
C VAL A 48 7.63 0.82 1.57
N GLU A 49 8.90 0.82 1.88
CA GLU A 49 9.81 -0.20 1.36
C GLU A 49 9.72 -1.44 2.23
N ASN A 50 9.34 -2.55 1.63
CA ASN A 50 9.34 -3.85 2.28
C ASN A 50 9.50 -4.92 1.19
N PRO A 51 10.74 -5.21 0.81
CA PRO A 51 11.00 -6.11 -0.33
C PRO A 51 10.34 -7.47 -0.26
N PRO A 52 10.42 -8.21 0.87
CA PRO A 52 9.77 -9.53 0.90
C PRO A 52 8.26 -9.45 0.71
N LEU A 53 7.62 -8.47 1.32
CA LEU A 53 6.18 -8.33 1.22
C LEU A 53 5.76 -7.88 -0.18
N ALA A 54 6.50 -6.94 -0.77
CA ALA A 54 6.20 -6.50 -2.14
C ALA A 54 6.27 -7.66 -3.11
N ARG A 55 7.30 -8.48 -3.00
CA ARG A 55 7.44 -9.66 -3.88
C ARG A 55 6.31 -10.65 -3.65
N ALA A 56 5.99 -10.93 -2.40
CA ALA A 56 4.94 -11.90 -2.08
C ALA A 56 3.58 -11.43 -2.60
N LEU A 57 3.24 -10.18 -2.37
CA LEU A 57 1.95 -9.65 -2.84
C LEU A 57 1.89 -9.62 -4.37
N HIS A 58 2.98 -9.23 -5.01
CA HIS A 58 3.02 -9.21 -6.48
C HIS A 58 2.80 -10.60 -7.05
N ALA A 59 3.39 -11.62 -6.43
CA ALA A 59 3.33 -12.98 -6.93
C ALA A 59 2.00 -13.66 -6.66
N THR A 60 1.32 -13.34 -5.56
CA THR A 60 0.19 -14.14 -5.09
C THR A 60 -1.16 -13.48 -5.19
N VAL A 61 -1.22 -12.15 -5.35
CA VAL A 61 -2.51 -11.45 -5.32
C VAL A 61 -2.81 -10.86 -6.70
N GLU A 62 -3.92 -11.27 -7.28
CA GLU A 62 -4.36 -10.74 -8.57
C GLU A 62 -4.83 -9.30 -8.44
N LEU A 63 -4.80 -8.57 -9.55
CA LEU A 63 -5.36 -7.22 -9.59
C LEU A 63 -6.82 -7.25 -9.17
N ASP A 64 -7.21 -6.24 -8.40
CA ASP A 64 -8.57 -6.05 -7.91
C ASP A 64 -9.03 -7.13 -6.94
N SER A 65 -8.09 -7.92 -6.43
CA SER A 65 -8.38 -8.96 -5.44
C SER A 65 -7.85 -8.56 -4.07
N ALA A 66 -8.50 -9.09 -3.04
CA ALA A 66 -8.07 -8.86 -1.66
C ALA A 66 -6.80 -9.66 -1.37
N ILE A 67 -5.99 -9.13 -0.48
CA ILE A 67 -4.82 -9.86 -0.01
C ILE A 67 -5.27 -11.12 0.74
N GLU A 68 -4.40 -12.12 0.79
CA GLU A 68 -4.68 -13.36 1.47
C GLU A 68 -4.44 -13.24 2.97
N PRO A 69 -5.13 -14.05 3.79
CA PRO A 69 -4.98 -13.97 5.24
C PRO A 69 -3.53 -14.04 5.74
N GLU A 70 -2.67 -14.77 5.05
CA GLU A 70 -1.27 -14.87 5.44
C GLU A 70 -0.54 -13.54 5.41
N HIS A 71 -1.08 -12.55 4.70
CA HIS A 71 -0.47 -11.22 4.60
C HIS A 71 -1.14 -10.17 5.49
N TYR A 72 -2.21 -10.54 6.19
CA TYR A 72 -2.99 -9.58 6.97
C TYR A 72 -2.16 -8.84 8.00
N LYS A 73 -1.37 -9.58 8.77
CA LYS A 73 -0.59 -8.97 9.85
C LYS A 73 0.43 -7.97 9.32
N ALA A 74 1.19 -8.38 8.31
CA ALA A 74 2.23 -7.52 7.76
C ALA A 74 1.64 -6.26 7.13
N VAL A 75 0.56 -6.40 6.38
CA VAL A 75 -0.09 -5.26 5.74
C VAL A 75 -0.75 -4.36 6.79
N ALA A 76 -1.37 -4.94 7.80
CA ALA A 76 -1.99 -4.16 8.86
C ALA A 76 -0.96 -3.31 9.61
N GLU A 77 0.22 -3.84 9.84
CA GLU A 77 1.30 -3.10 10.47
C GLU A 77 1.73 -1.91 9.63
N ILE A 78 1.81 -2.09 8.32
CA ILE A 78 2.16 -1.02 7.41
C ILE A 78 1.06 0.05 7.38
N ILE A 79 -0.18 -0.36 7.33
CA ILE A 79 -1.31 0.58 7.34
C ILE A 79 -1.31 1.41 8.62
N SER A 80 -1.07 0.77 9.76
CA SER A 80 -0.98 1.48 11.03
C SER A 80 0.17 2.48 11.03
N TYR A 81 1.30 2.08 10.50
CA TYR A 81 2.47 2.95 10.40
C TYR A 81 2.17 4.16 9.52
N VAL A 82 1.57 3.94 8.37
CA VAL A 82 1.21 5.01 7.44
C VAL A 82 0.23 5.98 8.08
N TRP A 83 -0.74 5.48 8.82
CA TRP A 83 -1.71 6.35 9.47
C TRP A 83 -1.06 7.22 10.53
N LYS A 84 -0.07 6.69 11.24
CA LYS A 84 0.68 7.49 12.23
C LYS A 84 1.48 8.60 11.57
N LEU A 85 1.92 8.39 10.34
CA LEU A 85 2.70 9.40 9.62
C LEU A 85 1.85 10.45 8.94
N ARG A 86 0.54 10.23 8.86
CA ARG A 86 -0.32 11.20 8.19
C ARG A 86 -0.30 12.52 8.91
N PRO A 87 -0.28 13.62 8.16
CA PRO A 87 -0.37 14.94 8.77
C PRO A 87 -1.63 15.03 9.61
N SER A 88 -1.55 15.79 10.68
CA SER A 88 -2.65 15.91 11.60
C SER A 88 -3.81 16.75 11.06
N ARG A 89 -3.86 16.99 9.77
CA ARG A 89 -4.98 17.72 9.20
C ARG A 89 -6.32 17.09 9.58
N HIS A 90 -6.31 15.80 9.84
CA HIS A 90 -7.50 15.13 10.34
C HIS A 90 -7.78 15.55 11.78
N GLY A 91 -6.73 15.51 12.57
CA GLY A 91 -6.84 15.93 13.94
C GLY A 91 -7.12 17.40 14.04
N SER A 92 -6.48 18.20 13.22
CA SER A 92 -6.71 19.62 13.25
C SER A 92 -8.14 19.96 12.87
N ALA A 93 -8.66 19.15 12.07
CA ALA A 93 -10.06 19.32 11.78
C ALA A 93 -10.82 18.99 13.02
N ARG A 94 -10.18 18.36 13.83
CA ARG A 94 -10.54 17.87 14.92
C ARG A 94 -10.15 18.34 15.98
N PRO A 95 -10.17 18.66 16.20
CA PRO A 95 -9.62 18.92 16.95
C PRO A 95 -9.60 18.59 17.62
N SER A 96 -9.63 18.48 17.52
CA SER A 96 -9.48 18.21 17.62
C SER A 96 -9.63 18.06 17.67
#